data_9770d394bd44fd19b14f5ac294884455
#
_entry.id   9770d394bd44fd19b14f5ac294884455
#
_cell.length_a   1.000
_cell.length_b   1.000
_cell.length_c   1.000
_cell.angle_alpha   90.00
_cell.angle_beta   90.00
_cell.angle_gamma   90.00
#
_symmetry.space_group_name_H-M   'P 1'
#
loop_
_entity.id
_entity.type
_entity.pdbx_description
1 polymer ?
#
loop_
_entity_poly.entity_id
_entity_poly.type
_entity_poly.pdbx_seq_one_letter_code
_entity_poly.pdbx_strand_id
1 'polypeptide(L)'
;AQSMADGSYDLVCTIATPATQAMVNLETDTPVVFIAVSAPVAAGVITDMDHPDKNATGTSNAIPVSDIFALNNQLTPDCKTFGFLYCTSEVNSVNTIEAAKEYCDANGLSYKEATVTNSSEVQQAAQSLVGSVDAMFVPNDSVIQASMTLVSEVARDAKIPVYCSSATTVESGAFATVAISDKGIGSMSADMAVQILEGTAVADIPAVVVPASATVINNQTLEALGITLPEDVQSTATFVDDAK
;
A
#
# COMPACT_ATOMS: atom_id res chain seq x y z
N ALA A 1 -18.10 -11.95 4.39
CA ALA A 1 -17.89 -11.81 5.83
C ALA A 1 -18.98 -12.58 6.61
N GLN A 2 -20.28 -12.29 6.44
CA GLN A 2 -21.36 -12.90 7.23
C GLN A 2 -21.33 -14.44 7.29
N SER A 3 -21.04 -15.11 6.17
CA SER A 3 -20.93 -16.58 6.10
C SER A 3 -19.68 -17.13 6.82
N MET A 4 -18.74 -16.28 7.21
CA MET A 4 -17.53 -16.66 7.96
C MET A 4 -17.64 -16.31 9.45
N ALA A 5 -18.66 -15.58 9.84
CA ALA A 5 -18.90 -15.15 11.21
C ALA A 5 -19.94 -16.01 11.95
N ASP A 6 -20.33 -17.15 11.38
CA ASP A 6 -21.40 -18.03 11.90
C ASP A 6 -20.91 -19.03 12.97
N GLY A 7 -19.63 -18.94 13.36
CA GLY A 7 -19.00 -19.83 14.34
C GLY A 7 -18.57 -21.19 13.79
N SER A 8 -18.62 -21.40 12.48
CA SER A 8 -18.18 -22.65 11.84
C SER A 8 -16.66 -22.74 11.63
N TYR A 9 -15.95 -21.66 11.87
CA TYR A 9 -14.50 -21.57 11.72
C TYR A 9 -13.83 -21.28 13.07
N ASP A 10 -12.70 -21.92 13.32
CA ASP A 10 -11.88 -21.68 14.50
C ASP A 10 -11.09 -20.38 14.41
N LEU A 11 -10.87 -19.86 13.20
CA LEU A 11 -10.17 -18.64 12.89
C LEU A 11 -10.48 -18.16 11.46
N VAL A 12 -10.52 -16.86 11.23
CA VAL A 12 -10.66 -16.25 9.90
C VAL A 12 -9.45 -15.38 9.58
N CYS A 13 -8.82 -15.61 8.42
CA CYS A 13 -7.80 -14.73 7.87
C CYS A 13 -8.46 -13.76 6.88
N THR A 14 -8.15 -12.46 7.03
CA THR A 14 -8.63 -11.41 6.12
C THR A 14 -7.45 -10.71 5.46
N ILE A 15 -7.56 -10.39 4.18
CA ILE A 15 -6.50 -9.68 3.43
C ILE A 15 -6.99 -8.29 3.05
N ALA A 16 -6.18 -7.28 3.33
CA ALA A 16 -6.42 -5.86 3.10
C ALA A 16 -7.53 -5.25 3.98
N THR A 17 -7.54 -3.92 4.05
CA THR A 17 -8.40 -3.15 4.97
C THR A 17 -9.90 -3.38 4.76
N PRO A 18 -10.46 -3.35 3.53
CA PRO A 18 -11.91 -3.48 3.34
C PRO A 18 -12.46 -4.84 3.81
N ALA A 19 -11.75 -5.93 3.52
CA ALA A 19 -12.15 -7.27 3.94
C ALA A 19 -12.09 -7.42 5.47
N THR A 20 -11.06 -6.84 6.09
CA THR A 20 -10.88 -6.88 7.55
C THR A 20 -11.96 -6.07 8.26
N GLN A 21 -12.24 -4.85 7.81
CA GLN A 21 -13.33 -4.02 8.35
C GLN A 21 -14.68 -4.73 8.26
N ALA A 22 -14.96 -5.38 7.11
CA ALA A 22 -16.19 -6.13 6.92
C ALA A 22 -16.34 -7.31 7.90
N MET A 23 -15.23 -7.85 8.41
CA MET A 23 -15.24 -8.97 9.36
C MET A 23 -15.31 -8.48 10.81
N VAL A 24 -14.46 -7.53 11.21
CA VAL A 24 -14.41 -7.03 12.61
C VAL A 24 -15.69 -6.27 12.99
N ASN A 25 -16.36 -5.63 12.03
CA ASN A 25 -17.64 -4.93 12.27
C ASN A 25 -18.82 -5.88 12.52
N LEU A 26 -18.65 -7.20 12.34
CA LEU A 26 -19.66 -8.20 12.70
C LEU A 26 -19.60 -8.58 14.18
N GLU A 27 -18.56 -8.12 14.91
CA GLU A 27 -18.36 -8.39 16.35
C GLU A 27 -18.46 -9.90 16.67
N THR A 28 -17.84 -10.72 15.81
CA THR A 28 -17.89 -12.20 15.93
C THR A 28 -16.96 -12.70 17.03
N ASP A 29 -17.35 -13.82 17.65
CA ASP A 29 -16.46 -14.55 18.58
C ASP A 29 -15.34 -15.31 17.85
N THR A 30 -15.42 -15.47 16.51
CA THR A 30 -14.37 -16.08 15.72
C THR A 30 -13.15 -15.17 15.63
N PRO A 31 -11.96 -15.61 16.07
CA PRO A 31 -10.73 -14.82 15.97
C PRO A 31 -10.40 -14.40 14.54
N VAL A 32 -9.88 -13.19 14.38
CA VAL A 32 -9.49 -12.66 13.07
C VAL A 32 -7.98 -12.39 13.04
N VAL A 33 -7.29 -12.96 12.07
CA VAL A 33 -5.93 -12.55 11.71
C VAL A 33 -6.00 -11.71 10.45
N PHE A 34 -5.73 -10.42 10.58
CA PHE A 34 -5.65 -9.53 9.43
C PHE A 34 -4.25 -9.55 8.80
N ILE A 35 -4.22 -9.48 7.49
CA ILE A 35 -3.02 -9.59 6.66
C ILE A 35 -2.92 -8.34 5.79
N ALA A 36 -1.78 -7.65 5.83
CA ALA A 36 -1.52 -6.49 4.99
C ALA A 36 -2.55 -5.35 5.16
N VAL A 37 -2.87 -4.97 6.38
CA VAL A 37 -3.70 -3.80 6.67
C VAL A 37 -2.79 -2.61 6.97
N SER A 38 -2.75 -1.60 6.07
CA SER A 38 -1.78 -0.49 6.17
C SER A 38 -1.97 0.41 7.39
N ALA A 39 -3.21 0.62 7.84
CA ALA A 39 -3.52 1.51 8.96
C ALA A 39 -4.58 0.89 9.89
N PRO A 40 -4.28 -0.21 10.61
CA PRO A 40 -5.30 -0.98 11.33
C PRO A 40 -6.00 -0.17 12.44
N VAL A 41 -5.28 0.70 13.14
CA VAL A 41 -5.86 1.56 14.17
C VAL A 41 -6.75 2.65 13.55
N ALA A 42 -6.22 3.39 12.57
CA ALA A 42 -7.00 4.46 11.91
C ALA A 42 -8.20 3.90 11.12
N ALA A 43 -8.10 2.67 10.61
CA ALA A 43 -9.21 1.97 9.97
C ALA A 43 -10.24 1.39 10.97
N GLY A 44 -10.02 1.53 12.27
CA GLY A 44 -10.90 1.00 13.30
C GLY A 44 -10.94 -0.54 13.38
N VAL A 45 -9.93 -1.21 12.83
CA VAL A 45 -9.78 -2.68 12.91
C VAL A 45 -9.43 -3.12 14.31
N ILE A 46 -8.50 -2.41 14.93
CA ILE A 46 -8.09 -2.54 16.35
C ILE A 46 -7.93 -1.12 16.93
N THR A 47 -7.80 -0.99 18.24
CA THR A 47 -7.52 0.30 18.86
C THR A 47 -6.08 0.45 19.34
N ASP A 48 -5.36 -0.66 19.53
CA ASP A 48 -3.98 -0.70 20.01
C ASP A 48 -3.21 -1.80 19.25
N MET A 49 -1.97 -1.51 18.84
CA MET A 49 -1.10 -2.46 18.15
C MET A 49 -0.45 -3.46 19.11
N ASP A 50 -0.09 -3.00 20.30
CA ASP A 50 0.59 -3.83 21.31
C ASP A 50 -0.38 -4.76 22.06
N HIS A 51 -1.63 -4.30 22.23
CA HIS A 51 -2.71 -5.03 22.88
C HIS A 51 -3.95 -5.01 21.99
N PRO A 52 -3.96 -5.83 20.92
CA PRO A 52 -5.08 -5.83 19.98
C PRO A 52 -6.40 -6.21 20.65
N ASP A 53 -7.42 -5.48 20.28
CA ASP A 53 -8.79 -5.71 20.75
C ASP A 53 -9.70 -6.18 19.59
N LYS A 54 -11.01 -6.13 19.77
CA LYS A 54 -12.00 -6.56 18.75
C LYS A 54 -11.80 -7.98 18.23
N ASN A 55 -11.17 -8.84 19.04
CA ASN A 55 -10.84 -10.22 18.67
C ASN A 55 -10.07 -10.34 17.34
N ALA A 56 -9.20 -9.36 17.07
CA ALA A 56 -8.43 -9.26 15.84
C ALA A 56 -6.97 -8.88 16.11
N THR A 57 -6.02 -9.55 15.48
CA THR A 57 -4.60 -9.18 15.41
C THR A 57 -4.07 -9.44 14.02
N GLY A 58 -2.84 -9.06 13.70
CA GLY A 58 -2.27 -9.35 12.39
C GLY A 58 -1.11 -8.47 11.97
N THR A 59 -0.87 -8.41 10.67
CA THR A 59 0.26 -7.71 10.08
C THR A 59 -0.16 -6.46 9.30
N SER A 60 0.61 -5.40 9.50
CA SER A 60 0.51 -4.18 8.73
C SER A 60 1.62 -4.11 7.67
N ASN A 61 1.24 -3.70 6.46
CA ASN A 61 2.13 -3.42 5.35
C ASN A 61 2.34 -1.90 5.17
N ALA A 62 2.23 -1.12 6.24
CA ALA A 62 2.47 0.31 6.19
C ALA A 62 3.92 0.60 5.80
N ILE A 63 4.10 1.43 4.78
CA ILE A 63 5.39 2.00 4.43
C ILE A 63 5.32 3.49 4.77
N PRO A 64 6.24 4.00 5.60
CA PRO A 64 6.29 5.44 5.86
C PRO A 64 6.39 6.22 4.55
N VAL A 65 5.54 7.22 4.36
CA VAL A 65 5.58 8.05 3.14
C VAL A 65 6.92 8.74 2.99
N SER A 66 7.60 9.07 4.10
CA SER A 66 8.97 9.60 4.10
C SER A 66 9.95 8.72 3.33
N ASP A 67 9.81 7.41 3.38
CA ASP A 67 10.72 6.48 2.71
C ASP A 67 10.49 6.50 1.19
N ILE A 68 9.22 6.61 0.77
CA ILE A 68 8.85 6.75 -0.65
C ILE A 68 9.35 8.09 -1.21
N PHE A 69 9.18 9.19 -0.46
CA PHE A 69 9.68 10.51 -0.88
C PHE A 69 11.22 10.59 -0.83
N ALA A 70 11.87 9.88 0.09
CA ALA A 70 13.32 9.75 0.08
C ALA A 70 13.80 9.01 -1.17
N LEU A 71 13.12 7.92 -1.57
CA LEU A 71 13.40 7.22 -2.81
C LEU A 71 13.16 8.13 -4.03
N ASN A 72 12.07 8.91 -4.06
CA ASN A 72 11.85 9.89 -5.12
C ASN A 72 13.01 10.90 -5.19
N ASN A 73 13.44 11.46 -4.07
CA ASN A 73 14.56 12.42 -4.04
C ASN A 73 15.87 11.81 -4.55
N GLN A 74 16.06 10.50 -4.38
CA GLN A 74 17.22 9.79 -4.87
C GLN A 74 17.14 9.52 -6.39
N LEU A 75 15.96 9.15 -6.90
CA LEU A 75 15.76 8.73 -8.29
C LEU A 75 15.40 9.89 -9.23
N THR A 76 14.59 10.83 -8.75
CA THR A 76 14.05 11.97 -9.52
C THR A 76 14.03 13.25 -8.68
N PRO A 77 15.23 13.80 -8.34
CA PRO A 77 15.37 14.92 -7.36
C PRO A 77 14.72 16.23 -7.81
N ASP A 78 14.42 16.36 -9.08
CA ASP A 78 13.80 17.57 -9.65
C ASP A 78 12.28 17.61 -9.50
N CYS A 79 11.64 16.50 -9.08
CA CYS A 79 10.20 16.45 -8.83
C CYS A 79 9.84 17.35 -7.63
N LYS A 80 8.94 18.29 -7.85
CA LYS A 80 8.48 19.26 -6.84
C LYS A 80 6.98 19.26 -6.66
N THR A 81 6.22 18.77 -7.65
CA THR A 81 4.77 18.71 -7.62
C THR A 81 4.31 17.26 -7.78
N PHE A 82 3.62 16.74 -6.78
CA PHE A 82 3.13 15.36 -6.77
C PHE A 82 1.65 15.29 -7.12
N GLY A 83 1.28 14.29 -7.91
CA GLY A 83 -0.11 13.91 -8.16
C GLY A 83 -0.51 12.75 -7.27
N PHE A 84 -1.47 12.94 -6.37
CA PHE A 84 -1.99 11.86 -5.51
C PHE A 84 -3.21 11.25 -6.17
N LEU A 85 -3.12 9.97 -6.54
CA LEU A 85 -4.21 9.22 -7.17
C LEU A 85 -4.69 8.14 -6.20
N TYR A 86 -5.93 8.24 -5.74
CA TYR A 86 -6.46 7.32 -4.74
C TYR A 86 -7.99 7.23 -4.72
N CYS A 87 -8.51 6.16 -4.10
CA CYS A 87 -9.93 5.94 -3.88
C CYS A 87 -10.37 6.50 -2.52
N THR A 88 -11.38 7.38 -2.53
CA THR A 88 -11.87 8.03 -1.30
C THR A 88 -12.69 7.11 -0.39
N SER A 89 -13.11 5.94 -0.87
CA SER A 89 -13.82 4.95 -0.06
C SER A 89 -12.90 4.01 0.71
N GLU A 90 -11.58 4.07 0.46
CA GLU A 90 -10.58 3.26 1.18
C GLU A 90 -9.90 4.10 2.26
N VAL A 91 -10.21 3.82 3.53
CA VAL A 91 -9.71 4.58 4.69
C VAL A 91 -8.18 4.56 4.78
N ASN A 92 -7.54 3.42 4.47
CA ASN A 92 -6.09 3.30 4.42
C ASN A 92 -5.46 4.21 3.35
N SER A 93 -6.10 4.33 2.18
CA SER A 93 -5.63 5.23 1.11
C SER A 93 -5.73 6.68 1.55
N VAL A 94 -6.87 7.09 2.09
CA VAL A 94 -7.08 8.45 2.62
C VAL A 94 -6.04 8.78 3.68
N ASN A 95 -5.83 7.92 4.68
CA ASN A 95 -4.84 8.16 5.75
C ASN A 95 -3.41 8.26 5.20
N THR A 96 -3.03 7.43 4.23
CA THR A 96 -1.71 7.50 3.61
C THR A 96 -1.51 8.80 2.84
N ILE A 97 -2.55 9.27 2.13
CA ILE A 97 -2.48 10.54 1.39
C ILE A 97 -2.44 11.74 2.34
N GLU A 98 -3.18 11.72 3.46
CA GLU A 98 -3.05 12.80 4.46
C GLU A 98 -1.62 12.88 5.00
N ALA A 99 -0.98 11.75 5.33
CA ALA A 99 0.44 11.74 5.73
C ALA A 99 1.37 12.23 4.59
N ALA A 100 1.05 11.93 3.33
CA ALA A 100 1.81 12.43 2.18
C ALA A 100 1.68 13.95 2.01
N LYS A 101 0.50 14.52 2.25
CA LYS A 101 0.27 15.98 2.24
C LYS A 101 1.05 16.66 3.36
N GLU A 102 0.98 16.13 4.58
CA GLU A 102 1.76 16.65 5.72
C GLU A 102 3.26 16.63 5.41
N TYR A 103 3.76 15.54 4.78
CA TYR A 103 5.15 15.48 4.35
C TYR A 103 5.48 16.57 3.30
N CYS A 104 4.63 16.74 2.29
CA CYS A 104 4.82 17.76 1.26
C CYS A 104 4.85 19.18 1.86
N ASP A 105 3.90 19.49 2.72
CA ASP A 105 3.79 20.79 3.40
C ASP A 105 5.03 21.09 4.25
N ALA A 106 5.53 20.09 4.98
CA ALA A 106 6.72 20.21 5.81
C ALA A 106 8.02 20.38 4.98
N ASN A 107 8.05 19.91 3.74
CA ASN A 107 9.24 19.91 2.87
C ASN A 107 9.14 20.90 1.71
N GLY A 108 8.12 21.76 1.67
CA GLY A 108 7.95 22.78 0.63
C GLY A 108 7.67 22.20 -0.76
N LEU A 109 7.04 21.02 -0.82
CA LEU A 109 6.59 20.37 -2.05
C LEU A 109 5.13 20.74 -2.33
N SER A 110 4.76 20.75 -3.60
CA SER A 110 3.38 20.98 -4.03
C SER A 110 2.68 19.66 -4.36
N TYR A 111 1.35 19.65 -4.25
CA TYR A 111 0.59 18.47 -4.67
C TYR A 111 -0.73 18.82 -5.33
N LYS A 112 -1.26 17.87 -6.09
CA LYS A 112 -2.61 17.85 -6.66
C LYS A 112 -3.24 16.51 -6.40
N GLU A 113 -4.54 16.49 -6.21
CA GLU A 113 -5.28 15.27 -5.95
C GLU A 113 -6.17 14.92 -7.14
N ALA A 114 -6.19 13.63 -7.49
CA ALA A 114 -7.15 13.03 -8.40
C ALA A 114 -7.79 11.84 -7.67
N THR A 115 -9.05 11.98 -7.31
CA THR A 115 -9.77 10.99 -6.52
C THR A 115 -10.74 10.20 -7.38
N VAL A 116 -10.94 8.93 -7.00
CA VAL A 116 -11.92 8.05 -7.63
C VAL A 116 -12.81 7.40 -6.57
N THR A 117 -13.93 6.86 -7.01
CA THR A 117 -14.83 6.04 -6.19
C THR A 117 -14.93 4.61 -6.70
N ASN A 118 -14.49 4.36 -7.93
CA ASN A 118 -14.49 3.05 -8.58
C ASN A 118 -13.44 2.96 -9.69
N SER A 119 -13.18 1.75 -10.16
CA SER A 119 -12.13 1.46 -11.15
C SER A 119 -12.36 2.10 -12.54
N SER A 120 -13.60 2.38 -12.93
CA SER A 120 -13.88 2.98 -14.25
C SER A 120 -13.43 4.44 -14.37
N GLU A 121 -13.19 5.11 -13.26
CA GLU A 121 -12.76 6.51 -13.20
C GLU A 121 -11.22 6.66 -13.23
N VAL A 122 -10.47 5.58 -12.94
CA VAL A 122 -9.04 5.62 -12.66
C VAL A 122 -8.22 6.18 -13.82
N GLN A 123 -8.48 5.74 -15.06
CA GLN A 123 -7.73 6.21 -16.22
C GLN A 123 -7.92 7.71 -16.44
N GLN A 124 -9.17 8.20 -16.35
CA GLN A 124 -9.47 9.62 -16.50
C GLN A 124 -8.84 10.46 -15.38
N ALA A 125 -8.88 9.96 -14.14
CA ALA A 125 -8.24 10.61 -13.01
C ALA A 125 -6.71 10.71 -13.19
N ALA A 126 -6.05 9.64 -13.63
CA ALA A 126 -4.62 9.68 -13.97
C ALA A 126 -4.32 10.69 -15.10
N GLN A 127 -5.13 10.71 -16.16
CA GLN A 127 -4.99 11.66 -17.27
C GLN A 127 -5.13 13.12 -16.82
N SER A 128 -5.96 13.41 -15.81
CA SER A 128 -6.16 14.78 -15.30
C SER A 128 -4.92 15.36 -14.62
N LEU A 129 -4.00 14.52 -14.16
CA LEU A 129 -2.73 14.91 -13.54
C LEU A 129 -1.63 15.22 -14.57
N VAL A 130 -1.76 14.69 -15.80
CA VAL A 130 -0.76 14.87 -16.86
C VAL A 130 -0.54 16.34 -17.18
N GLY A 131 0.73 16.74 -17.33
CA GLY A 131 1.15 18.11 -17.61
C GLY A 131 1.01 19.09 -16.43
N SER A 132 0.61 18.61 -15.26
CA SER A 132 0.41 19.44 -14.07
C SER A 132 1.15 18.97 -12.83
N VAL A 133 1.83 17.82 -12.90
CA VAL A 133 2.63 17.21 -11.84
C VAL A 133 3.93 16.66 -12.41
N ASP A 134 4.96 16.53 -11.56
CA ASP A 134 6.26 15.99 -11.92
C ASP A 134 6.37 14.50 -11.64
N ALA A 135 5.63 14.01 -10.64
CA ALA A 135 5.53 12.60 -10.26
C ALA A 135 4.12 12.29 -9.77
N MET A 136 3.71 11.02 -9.82
CA MET A 136 2.49 10.55 -9.17
C MET A 136 2.84 9.68 -7.96
N PHE A 137 1.99 9.68 -6.95
CA PHE A 137 2.03 8.77 -5.82
C PHE A 137 0.71 8.05 -5.68
N VAL A 138 0.79 6.73 -5.59
CA VAL A 138 -0.35 5.81 -5.39
C VAL A 138 -0.15 5.05 -4.07
N PRO A 139 -1.05 5.19 -3.09
CA PRO A 139 -0.98 4.43 -1.84
C PRO A 139 -1.32 2.94 -2.08
N ASN A 140 -1.34 2.14 -1.02
CA ASN A 140 -1.97 0.82 -1.06
C ASN A 140 -3.49 1.00 -1.24
N ASP A 141 -3.97 0.81 -2.46
CA ASP A 141 -5.33 1.11 -2.91
C ASP A 141 -5.81 0.00 -3.84
N SER A 142 -6.82 -0.75 -3.42
CA SER A 142 -7.31 -1.91 -4.18
C SER A 142 -7.98 -1.51 -5.50
N VAL A 143 -8.62 -0.33 -5.54
CA VAL A 143 -9.31 0.18 -6.74
C VAL A 143 -8.29 0.64 -7.78
N ILE A 144 -7.26 1.39 -7.33
CA ILE A 144 -6.19 1.85 -8.22
C ILE A 144 -5.35 0.66 -8.70
N GLN A 145 -4.98 -0.25 -7.80
CA GLN A 145 -4.18 -1.43 -8.13
C GLN A 145 -4.85 -2.30 -9.21
N ALA A 146 -6.16 -2.51 -9.13
CA ALA A 146 -6.92 -3.25 -10.15
C ALA A 146 -6.89 -2.61 -11.54
N SER A 147 -6.52 -1.33 -11.64
CA SER A 147 -6.45 -0.55 -12.88
C SER A 147 -5.04 0.00 -13.15
N MET A 148 -4.02 -0.51 -12.44
CA MET A 148 -2.68 0.08 -12.46
C MET A 148 -2.03 0.06 -13.82
N THR A 149 -2.29 -0.95 -14.65
CA THR A 149 -1.80 -1.00 -16.04
C THR A 149 -2.23 0.23 -16.84
N LEU A 150 -3.49 0.68 -16.70
CA LEU A 150 -3.98 1.89 -17.37
C LEU A 150 -3.30 3.17 -16.85
N VAL A 151 -3.07 3.24 -15.53
CA VAL A 151 -2.32 4.36 -14.92
C VAL A 151 -0.90 4.39 -15.45
N SER A 152 -0.25 3.22 -15.53
CA SER A 152 1.14 3.08 -16.00
C SER A 152 1.30 3.48 -17.46
N GLU A 153 0.35 3.09 -18.33
CA GLU A 153 0.33 3.54 -19.73
C GLU A 153 0.27 5.07 -19.84
N VAL A 154 -0.68 5.70 -19.15
CA VAL A 154 -0.83 7.16 -19.11
C VAL A 154 0.44 7.84 -18.60
N ALA A 155 1.03 7.33 -17.53
CA ALA A 155 2.21 7.91 -16.90
C ALA A 155 3.48 7.75 -17.77
N ARG A 156 3.69 6.57 -18.38
CA ARG A 156 4.81 6.30 -19.29
C ARG A 156 4.76 7.18 -20.53
N ASP A 157 3.58 7.32 -21.15
CA ASP A 157 3.38 8.18 -22.32
C ASP A 157 3.68 9.65 -21.99
N ALA A 158 3.31 10.08 -20.78
CA ALA A 158 3.56 11.43 -20.28
C ALA A 158 4.97 11.64 -19.68
N LYS A 159 5.79 10.57 -19.57
CA LYS A 159 7.09 10.57 -18.89
C LYS A 159 7.04 11.00 -17.41
N ILE A 160 5.98 10.62 -16.72
CA ILE A 160 5.76 10.91 -15.30
C ILE A 160 6.06 9.65 -14.48
N PRO A 161 7.04 9.64 -13.56
CA PRO A 161 7.28 8.52 -12.66
C PRO A 161 6.10 8.33 -11.70
N VAL A 162 5.71 7.07 -11.48
CA VAL A 162 4.68 6.70 -10.49
C VAL A 162 5.36 5.97 -9.34
N TYR A 163 5.41 6.60 -8.18
CA TYR A 163 5.82 5.97 -6.92
C TYR A 163 4.60 5.36 -6.24
N CYS A 164 4.79 4.28 -5.51
CA CYS A 164 3.67 3.57 -4.87
C CYS A 164 4.08 2.90 -3.57
N SER A 165 3.12 2.36 -2.84
CA SER A 165 3.34 1.71 -1.54
C SER A 165 3.30 0.17 -1.62
N SER A 166 3.52 -0.44 -2.81
CA SER A 166 3.44 -1.90 -2.98
C SER A 166 4.31 -2.38 -4.14
N ALA A 167 5.03 -3.50 -3.94
CA ALA A 167 5.79 -4.16 -5.01
C ALA A 167 4.88 -4.66 -6.13
N THR A 168 3.69 -5.19 -5.82
CA THR A 168 2.73 -5.66 -6.82
C THR A 168 2.22 -4.53 -7.72
N THR A 169 2.16 -3.31 -7.21
CA THR A 169 1.85 -2.12 -8.01
C THR A 169 3.00 -1.78 -8.97
N VAL A 170 4.26 -2.00 -8.55
CA VAL A 170 5.43 -1.86 -9.44
C VAL A 170 5.44 -2.93 -10.52
N GLU A 171 5.10 -4.18 -10.19
CA GLU A 171 4.93 -5.28 -11.16
C GLU A 171 3.79 -5.02 -12.16
N SER A 172 2.82 -4.16 -11.79
CA SER A 172 1.74 -3.70 -12.67
C SER A 172 2.09 -2.42 -13.44
N GLY A 173 3.37 -2.00 -13.43
CA GLY A 173 3.91 -0.94 -14.25
C GLY A 173 4.18 0.40 -13.56
N ALA A 174 3.97 0.55 -12.24
CA ALA A 174 4.48 1.72 -11.52
C ALA A 174 6.00 1.77 -11.59
N PHE A 175 6.60 2.94 -11.35
CA PHE A 175 8.05 3.11 -11.49
C PHE A 175 8.83 2.44 -10.37
N ALA A 176 8.58 2.82 -9.13
CA ALA A 176 9.38 2.36 -8.00
C ALA A 176 8.63 2.43 -6.66
N THR A 177 9.09 1.60 -5.73
CA THR A 177 8.67 1.60 -4.34
C THR A 177 9.78 1.17 -3.40
N VAL A 178 9.63 1.51 -2.12
CA VAL A 178 10.25 0.75 -1.03
C VAL A 178 9.30 -0.39 -0.70
N ALA A 179 9.74 -1.63 -0.69
CA ALA A 179 8.88 -2.80 -0.61
C ALA A 179 9.01 -3.56 0.71
N ILE A 180 7.90 -4.15 1.12
CA ILE A 180 7.80 -5.16 2.16
C ILE A 180 7.65 -6.51 1.47
N SER A 181 8.24 -7.55 2.05
CA SER A 181 8.11 -8.91 1.51
C SER A 181 6.71 -9.47 1.77
N ASP A 182 5.92 -9.70 0.73
CA ASP A 182 4.60 -10.35 0.83
C ASP A 182 4.69 -11.75 1.44
N LYS A 183 5.77 -12.48 1.13
CA LYS A 183 6.06 -13.77 1.77
C LYS A 183 6.32 -13.59 3.26
N GLY A 184 7.04 -12.52 3.66
CA GLY A 184 7.28 -12.19 5.07
C GLY A 184 5.99 -11.87 5.80
N ILE A 185 5.12 -11.05 5.20
CA ILE A 185 3.79 -10.72 5.72
C ILE A 185 3.00 -12.02 5.95
N GLY A 186 2.91 -12.88 4.92
CA GLY A 186 2.17 -14.14 5.01
C GLY A 186 2.70 -15.09 6.08
N SER A 187 4.04 -15.22 6.20
CA SER A 187 4.68 -16.06 7.22
C SER A 187 4.37 -15.57 8.62
N MET A 188 4.56 -14.27 8.90
CA MET A 188 4.28 -13.70 10.21
C MET A 188 2.80 -13.82 10.59
N SER A 189 1.89 -13.61 9.64
CA SER A 189 0.46 -13.78 9.87
C SER A 189 0.08 -15.24 10.14
N ALA A 190 0.75 -16.20 9.48
CA ALA A 190 0.56 -17.63 9.73
C ALA A 190 1.03 -18.03 11.14
N ASP A 191 2.17 -17.46 11.58
CA ASP A 191 2.68 -17.71 12.95
C ASP A 191 1.70 -17.18 14.00
N MET A 192 1.06 -16.02 13.78
CA MET A 192 0.00 -15.49 14.66
C MET A 192 -1.24 -16.40 14.67
N ALA A 193 -1.66 -16.88 13.49
CA ALA A 193 -2.78 -17.79 13.37
C ALA A 193 -2.53 -19.11 14.13
N VAL A 194 -1.31 -19.66 14.06
CA VAL A 194 -0.92 -20.87 14.80
C VAL A 194 -1.01 -20.63 16.30
N GLN A 195 -0.48 -19.49 16.82
CA GLN A 195 -0.55 -19.16 18.25
C GLN A 195 -2.00 -19.11 18.75
N ILE A 196 -2.92 -18.52 17.97
CA ILE A 196 -4.36 -18.48 18.32
C ILE A 196 -4.94 -19.89 18.37
N LEU A 197 -4.68 -20.73 17.36
CA LEU A 197 -5.16 -22.10 17.29
C LEU A 197 -4.57 -23.01 18.41
N GLU A 198 -3.39 -22.66 18.93
CA GLU A 198 -2.77 -23.30 20.10
C GLU A 198 -3.30 -22.76 21.44
N GLY A 199 -4.22 -21.80 21.41
CA GLY A 199 -4.94 -21.28 22.58
C GLY A 199 -4.40 -19.97 23.16
N THR A 200 -3.48 -19.28 22.48
CA THR A 200 -3.06 -17.94 22.91
C THR A 200 -4.19 -16.95 22.64
N ALA A 201 -4.51 -16.10 23.61
CA ALA A 201 -5.55 -15.09 23.44
C ALA A 201 -5.11 -14.05 22.39
N VAL A 202 -6.05 -13.59 21.55
CA VAL A 202 -5.75 -12.60 20.50
C VAL A 202 -5.13 -11.33 21.06
N ALA A 203 -5.61 -10.87 22.23
CA ALA A 203 -5.10 -9.67 22.91
C ALA A 203 -3.64 -9.78 23.39
N ASP A 204 -3.11 -11.00 23.49
CA ASP A 204 -1.73 -11.26 23.90
C ASP A 204 -0.77 -11.41 22.71
N ILE A 205 -1.27 -11.26 21.48
CA ILE A 205 -0.48 -11.32 20.25
C ILE A 205 -0.45 -9.92 19.62
N PRO A 206 0.63 -9.14 19.79
CA PRO A 206 0.74 -7.81 19.20
C PRO A 206 0.55 -7.82 17.68
N ALA A 207 -0.12 -6.83 17.17
CA ALA A 207 -0.14 -6.57 15.74
C ALA A 207 1.20 -5.94 15.31
N VAL A 208 1.73 -6.31 14.14
CA VAL A 208 3.09 -5.96 13.75
C VAL A 208 3.11 -5.20 12.43
N VAL A 209 3.84 -4.08 12.39
CA VAL A 209 4.23 -3.44 11.13
C VAL A 209 5.44 -4.21 10.58
N VAL A 210 5.27 -4.83 9.41
CA VAL A 210 6.36 -5.58 8.78
C VAL A 210 7.38 -4.59 8.20
N PRO A 211 8.68 -4.71 8.53
CA PRO A 211 9.66 -3.75 8.05
C PRO A 211 9.87 -3.85 6.53
N ALA A 212 10.06 -2.70 5.89
CA ALA A 212 10.47 -2.63 4.50
C ALA A 212 11.88 -3.23 4.33
N SER A 213 12.11 -3.96 3.24
CA SER A 213 13.31 -4.76 3.04
C SER A 213 14.08 -4.48 1.75
N ALA A 214 13.47 -3.84 0.76
CA ALA A 214 14.10 -3.64 -0.55
C ALA A 214 13.50 -2.44 -1.30
N THR A 215 14.30 -1.83 -2.18
CA THR A 215 13.80 -0.98 -3.26
C THR A 215 13.42 -1.86 -4.45
N VAL A 216 12.24 -1.67 -5.01
CA VAL A 216 11.76 -2.38 -6.21
C VAL A 216 11.52 -1.37 -7.32
N ILE A 217 12.05 -1.67 -8.52
CA ILE A 217 11.98 -0.81 -9.71
C ILE A 217 11.50 -1.62 -10.91
N ASN A 218 10.57 -1.05 -11.68
CA ASN A 218 10.09 -1.66 -12.92
C ASN A 218 11.01 -1.32 -14.10
N ASN A 219 11.52 -2.35 -14.79
CA ASN A 219 12.45 -2.21 -15.92
C ASN A 219 11.82 -1.45 -17.09
N GLN A 220 10.60 -1.81 -17.51
CA GLN A 220 9.94 -1.20 -18.65
C GLN A 220 9.63 0.27 -18.38
N THR A 221 9.23 0.59 -17.16
CA THR A 221 8.97 1.98 -16.76
C THR A 221 10.25 2.78 -16.66
N LEU A 222 11.31 2.21 -16.09
CA LEU A 222 12.64 2.84 -16.05
C LEU A 222 13.13 3.21 -17.46
N GLU A 223 13.06 2.25 -18.40
CA GLU A 223 13.43 2.48 -19.80
C GLU A 223 12.52 3.53 -20.46
N ALA A 224 11.21 3.40 -20.28
CA ALA A 224 10.24 4.34 -20.83
C ALA A 224 10.48 5.78 -20.34
N LEU A 225 10.80 5.98 -19.08
CA LEU A 225 11.09 7.29 -18.49
C LEU A 225 12.46 7.83 -18.93
N GLY A 226 13.41 6.97 -19.30
CA GLY A 226 14.78 7.34 -19.65
C GLY A 226 15.60 7.82 -18.45
N ILE A 227 15.27 7.35 -17.24
CA ILE A 227 15.96 7.72 -16.00
C ILE A 227 17.26 6.92 -15.88
N THR A 228 18.35 7.60 -15.47
CA THR A 228 19.61 6.96 -15.11
C THR A 228 19.67 6.82 -13.59
N LEU A 229 19.77 5.58 -13.12
CA LEU A 229 19.82 5.30 -11.68
C LEU A 229 21.19 5.61 -11.08
N PRO A 230 21.25 6.09 -9.84
CA PRO A 230 22.48 6.11 -9.05
C PRO A 230 23.09 4.71 -8.90
N GLU A 231 24.42 4.61 -8.84
CA GLU A 231 25.14 3.33 -8.81
C GLU A 231 24.79 2.46 -7.58
N ASP A 232 24.58 3.09 -6.44
CA ASP A 232 24.16 2.45 -5.19
C ASP A 232 22.77 1.82 -5.32
N VAL A 233 21.82 2.51 -5.93
CA VAL A 233 20.48 1.97 -6.20
C VAL A 233 20.56 0.84 -7.23
N GLN A 234 21.31 1.05 -8.31
CA GLN A 234 21.44 0.02 -9.36
C GLN A 234 22.01 -1.30 -8.83
N SER A 235 22.89 -1.24 -7.81
CA SER A 235 23.51 -2.43 -7.22
C SER A 235 22.66 -3.13 -6.15
N THR A 236 21.67 -2.43 -5.55
CA THR A 236 20.90 -2.93 -4.39
C THR A 236 19.42 -3.14 -4.66
N ALA A 237 18.86 -2.48 -5.68
CA ALA A 237 17.45 -2.60 -6.01
C ALA A 237 17.10 -3.96 -6.61
N THR A 238 15.87 -4.39 -6.36
CA THR A 238 15.24 -5.50 -7.08
C THR A 238 14.54 -4.96 -8.32
N PHE A 239 14.89 -5.51 -9.47
CA PHE A 239 14.26 -5.14 -10.74
C PHE A 239 13.18 -6.14 -11.10
N VAL A 240 12.02 -5.63 -11.51
CA VAL A 240 10.88 -6.43 -11.94
C VAL A 240 10.41 -5.99 -13.32
N ASP A 241 9.73 -6.88 -14.01
CA ASP A 241 9.05 -6.59 -15.27
C ASP A 241 7.54 -6.54 -15.04
N ASP A 242 6.81 -5.97 -16.02
CA ASP A 242 5.36 -5.97 -16.00
C ASP A 242 4.84 -7.42 -15.89
N ALA A 243 3.92 -7.63 -14.95
CA ALA A 243 3.24 -8.92 -14.83
C ALA A 243 2.47 -9.24 -16.11
N LYS A 244 2.55 -10.52 -16.54
CA LYS A 244 1.91 -11.01 -17.78
C LYS A 244 0.43 -11.26 -17.58
#